data_f035b0c1b6796a4d80d026da9bcf8451
#
_entry.id   f035b0c1b6796a4d80d026da9bcf8451
#
_cell.length_a   1.000
_cell.length_b   1.000
_cell.length_c   1.000
_cell.angle_alpha   90.00
_cell.angle_beta   90.00
_cell.angle_gamma   90.00
#
_symmetry.space_group_name_H-M   'P 1'
#
loop_
_entity.id
_entity.type
_entity.pdbx_description
1 polymer ?
#
loop_
_entity_poly.entity_id
_entity_poly.type
_entity_poly.pdbx_seq_one_letter_code
_entity_poly.pdbx_strand_id
1 'polypeptide(L)'
;MKKLLIINTLPEDDPAVSSALEALGRGAEEVRVIHTYEKNLRPCIGCNACWLVTPGVCAVKDGYEELLKAYLEYDAAVFLSGTALDFVDHRMKNIIDRLLPLATMYIHIVDGQCRHVPRYEKSSASACCTAARRTGRT
;
A
#
# COMPACT_ATOMS: atom_id res chain seq x y z
N MET A 1 -8.85 6.90 15.69
CA MET A 1 -8.51 6.78 14.24
C MET A 1 -9.81 6.63 13.51
N LYS A 2 -10.16 7.62 12.67
CA LYS A 2 -11.52 7.70 12.11
C LYS A 2 -11.72 6.74 10.93
N LYS A 3 -10.83 6.79 9.95
CA LYS A 3 -10.96 6.02 8.71
C LYS A 3 -9.73 5.14 8.49
N LEU A 4 -9.95 3.84 8.36
CA LEU A 4 -8.90 2.84 8.15
C LEU A 4 -9.05 2.19 6.77
N LEU A 5 -8.02 2.29 5.95
CA LEU A 5 -7.86 1.52 4.73
C LEU A 5 -7.05 0.26 5.00
N ILE A 6 -7.55 -0.89 4.56
CA ILE A 6 -6.82 -2.15 4.59
C ILE A 6 -6.60 -2.61 3.15
N ILE A 7 -5.35 -2.78 2.77
CA ILE A 7 -4.96 -3.29 1.45
C ILE A 7 -4.48 -4.73 1.63
N ASN A 8 -5.27 -5.67 1.14
CA ASN A 8 -5.02 -7.09 1.31
C ASN A 8 -4.49 -7.72 0.02
N THR A 9 -3.31 -8.32 0.10
CA THR A 9 -2.68 -9.08 -1.00
C THR A 9 -2.69 -10.59 -0.80
N LEU A 10 -3.34 -11.06 0.27
CA LEU A 10 -3.58 -12.49 0.52
C LEU A 10 -4.90 -12.93 -0.09
N PRO A 11 -5.12 -14.24 -0.34
CA PRO A 11 -6.44 -14.77 -0.66
C PRO A 11 -7.50 -14.32 0.36
N GLU A 12 -8.71 -14.03 -0.08
CA GLU A 12 -9.76 -13.51 0.83
C GLU A 12 -10.18 -14.53 1.88
N ASP A 13 -10.08 -15.81 1.57
CA ASP A 13 -10.40 -16.95 2.42
C ASP A 13 -9.25 -17.35 3.36
N ASP A 14 -8.11 -16.65 3.32
CA ASP A 14 -7.00 -16.90 4.24
C ASP A 14 -7.40 -16.54 5.68
N PRO A 15 -7.30 -17.49 6.65
CA PRO A 15 -7.68 -17.25 8.05
C PRO A 15 -6.97 -16.05 8.70
N ALA A 16 -5.75 -15.74 8.24
CA ALA A 16 -5.01 -14.58 8.72
C ALA A 16 -5.69 -13.27 8.36
N VAL A 17 -6.38 -13.21 7.20
CA VAL A 17 -7.12 -12.01 6.76
C VAL A 17 -8.29 -11.77 7.70
N SER A 18 -9.15 -12.76 7.93
CA SER A 18 -10.31 -12.62 8.83
C SER A 18 -9.90 -12.18 10.24
N SER A 19 -8.86 -12.81 10.79
CA SER A 19 -8.33 -12.46 12.10
C SER A 19 -7.79 -11.04 12.16
N ALA A 20 -7.06 -10.61 11.13
CA ALA A 20 -6.52 -9.25 11.04
C ALA A 20 -7.63 -8.20 10.89
N LEU A 21 -8.66 -8.45 10.06
CA LEU A 21 -9.78 -7.55 9.87
C LEU A 21 -10.56 -7.33 11.15
N GLU A 22 -10.81 -8.40 11.91
CA GLU A 22 -11.48 -8.31 13.19
C GLU A 22 -10.67 -7.49 14.22
N ALA A 23 -9.35 -7.77 14.31
CA ALA A 23 -8.49 -7.07 15.26
C ALA A 23 -8.35 -5.57 14.94
N LEU A 24 -8.14 -5.23 13.65
CA LEU A 24 -7.92 -3.87 13.18
C LEU A 24 -9.21 -3.03 13.17
N GLY A 25 -10.35 -3.67 12.87
CA GLY A 25 -11.64 -2.98 12.78
C GLY A 25 -12.15 -2.43 14.10
N ARG A 26 -11.75 -3.01 15.23
CA ARG A 26 -12.24 -2.62 16.58
C ARG A 26 -11.95 -1.17 16.98
N GLY A 27 -10.98 -0.53 16.37
CA GLY A 27 -10.54 0.84 16.73
C GLY A 27 -10.86 1.91 15.69
N ALA A 28 -11.55 1.57 14.60
CA ALA A 28 -11.87 2.48 13.50
C ALA A 28 -13.39 2.74 13.41
N GLU A 29 -13.76 3.96 13.04
CA GLU A 29 -15.16 4.34 12.80
C GLU A 29 -15.63 3.88 11.42
N GLU A 30 -14.71 3.86 10.45
CA GLU A 30 -14.93 3.39 9.08
C GLU A 30 -13.76 2.52 8.64
N VAL A 31 -14.05 1.36 8.09
CA VAL A 31 -13.05 0.44 7.53
C VAL A 31 -13.38 0.14 6.07
N ARG A 32 -12.44 0.38 5.18
CA ARG A 32 -12.50 -0.06 3.79
C ARG A 32 -11.42 -1.10 3.54
N VAL A 33 -11.80 -2.22 2.97
CA VAL A 33 -10.86 -3.27 2.54
C VAL A 33 -10.78 -3.28 1.03
N ILE A 34 -9.56 -3.25 0.49
CA ILE A 34 -9.29 -3.45 -0.94
C ILE A 34 -8.53 -4.76 -1.09
N HIS A 35 -9.21 -5.77 -1.63
CA HIS A 35 -8.59 -7.04 -1.98
C HIS A 35 -7.93 -6.92 -3.35
N THR A 36 -6.66 -7.30 -3.43
CA THR A 36 -5.85 -7.18 -4.66
C THR A 36 -5.28 -8.51 -5.13
N TYR A 37 -5.54 -9.60 -4.41
CA TYR A 37 -4.98 -10.91 -4.73
C TYR A 37 -5.31 -11.36 -6.16
N GLU A 38 -6.58 -11.21 -6.58
CA GLU A 38 -7.05 -11.58 -7.92
C GLU A 38 -6.85 -10.46 -8.96
N LYS A 39 -6.44 -9.25 -8.52
CA LYS A 39 -6.18 -8.14 -9.43
C LYS A 39 -4.82 -8.31 -10.08
N ASN A 40 -4.77 -8.22 -11.41
CA ASN A 40 -3.52 -8.26 -12.16
C ASN A 40 -2.81 -6.89 -12.15
N LEU A 41 -2.39 -6.44 -10.98
CA LEU A 41 -1.66 -5.19 -10.82
C LEU A 41 -0.20 -5.37 -11.28
N ARG A 42 0.18 -4.63 -12.31
CA ARG A 42 1.53 -4.68 -12.87
C ARG A 42 2.54 -3.95 -11.97
N PRO A 43 3.82 -4.36 -11.99
CA PRO A 43 4.88 -3.69 -11.25
C PRO A 43 5.13 -2.27 -11.79
N CYS A 44 5.81 -1.45 -10.98
CA CYS A 44 6.36 -0.18 -11.43
C CYS A 44 7.45 -0.44 -12.48
N ILE A 45 7.37 0.23 -13.62
CA ILE A 45 8.35 0.11 -14.72
C ILE A 45 9.45 1.19 -14.67
N GLY A 46 9.46 2.04 -13.63
CA GLY A 46 10.48 3.09 -13.47
C GLY A 46 10.46 4.19 -14.51
N CYS A 47 9.33 4.40 -15.21
CA CYS A 47 9.25 5.38 -16.31
C CYS A 47 9.24 6.84 -15.84
N ASN A 48 9.09 7.12 -14.55
CA ASN A 48 9.00 8.44 -13.92
C ASN A 48 7.90 9.36 -14.48
N ALA A 49 6.98 8.86 -15.30
CA ALA A 49 5.90 9.67 -15.88
C ALA A 49 5.03 10.33 -14.81
N CYS A 50 4.79 9.65 -13.67
CA CYS A 50 4.04 10.17 -12.53
C CYS A 50 4.71 11.36 -11.82
N TRP A 51 5.94 11.68 -12.16
CA TRP A 51 6.68 12.83 -11.66
C TRP A 51 6.85 13.91 -12.75
N LEU A 52 7.15 13.50 -13.98
CA LEU A 52 7.64 14.39 -15.05
C LEU A 52 6.61 14.70 -16.11
N VAL A 53 5.69 13.78 -16.42
CA VAL A 53 4.73 13.91 -17.55
C VAL A 53 3.31 14.14 -17.06
N THR A 54 2.84 13.31 -16.15
CA THR A 54 1.50 13.39 -15.56
C THR A 54 1.61 13.36 -14.02
N PRO A 55 2.02 14.50 -13.41
CA PRO A 55 2.26 14.54 -11.97
C PRO A 55 1.10 13.99 -11.14
N GLY A 56 1.39 13.03 -10.28
CA GLY A 56 0.39 12.38 -9.42
C GLY A 56 -0.38 11.23 -10.07
N VAL A 57 -0.14 10.91 -11.35
CA VAL A 57 -0.87 9.85 -12.08
C VAL A 57 0.11 8.82 -12.64
N CYS A 58 -0.13 7.54 -12.34
CA CYS A 58 0.66 6.46 -12.92
C CYS A 58 0.34 6.26 -14.40
N ALA A 59 1.36 6.05 -15.24
CA ALA A 59 1.20 5.75 -16.65
C ALA A 59 0.59 4.37 -16.92
N VAL A 60 0.80 3.41 -16.01
CA VAL A 60 0.25 2.06 -16.11
C VAL A 60 -1.23 2.07 -15.72
N LYS A 61 -2.11 1.73 -16.67
CA LYS A 61 -3.57 1.74 -16.51
C LYS A 61 -4.07 0.31 -16.27
N ASP A 62 -4.25 -0.05 -15.01
CA ASP A 62 -4.70 -1.37 -14.56
C ASP A 62 -5.63 -1.32 -13.33
N GLY A 63 -6.25 -0.17 -13.09
CA GLY A 63 -7.13 0.06 -11.95
C GLY A 63 -6.42 0.46 -10.65
N TYR A 64 -5.10 0.61 -10.67
CA TYR A 64 -4.32 1.01 -9.48
C TYR A 64 -4.69 2.41 -8.97
N GLU A 65 -5.25 3.27 -9.81
CA GLU A 65 -5.68 4.62 -9.46
C GLU A 65 -6.73 4.64 -8.33
N GLU A 66 -7.57 3.62 -8.27
CA GLU A 66 -8.56 3.47 -7.19
C GLU A 66 -7.87 3.32 -5.83
N LEU A 67 -6.80 2.54 -5.78
CA LEU A 67 -6.02 2.33 -4.57
C LEU A 67 -5.32 3.61 -4.12
N LEU A 68 -4.73 4.38 -5.05
CA LEU A 68 -4.11 5.68 -4.74
C LEU A 68 -5.12 6.68 -4.18
N LYS A 69 -6.32 6.75 -4.76
CA LYS A 69 -7.41 7.63 -4.27
C LYS A 69 -7.82 7.23 -2.86
N ALA A 70 -8.07 5.94 -2.64
CA ALA A 70 -8.43 5.44 -1.32
C ALA A 70 -7.31 5.73 -0.29
N TYR A 71 -6.05 5.58 -0.67
CA TYR A 71 -4.93 5.90 0.21
C TYR A 71 -4.94 7.37 0.68
N LEU A 72 -5.36 8.31 -0.16
CA LEU A 72 -5.46 9.73 0.17
C LEU A 72 -6.72 10.07 0.98
N GLU A 73 -7.80 9.31 0.82
CA GLU A 73 -9.08 9.56 1.52
C GLU A 73 -9.05 9.13 2.99
N TYR A 74 -8.28 8.08 3.32
CA TYR A 74 -8.26 7.45 4.64
C TYR A 74 -7.16 8.02 5.54
N ASP A 75 -7.36 7.98 6.85
CA ASP A 75 -6.43 8.54 7.83
C ASP A 75 -5.24 7.62 8.08
N ALA A 76 -5.43 6.32 7.93
CA ALA A 76 -4.39 5.33 8.05
C ALA A 76 -4.58 4.21 7.01
N ALA A 77 -3.47 3.62 6.57
CA ALA A 77 -3.46 2.47 5.69
C ALA A 77 -2.67 1.32 6.34
N VAL A 78 -3.27 0.14 6.34
CA VAL A 78 -2.62 -1.11 6.77
C VAL A 78 -2.50 -2.04 5.58
N PHE A 79 -1.31 -2.59 5.39
CA PHE A 79 -0.99 -3.53 4.31
C PHE A 79 -0.92 -4.94 4.88
N LEU A 80 -1.79 -5.84 4.41
CA LEU A 80 -1.76 -7.27 4.73
C LEU A 80 -1.08 -8.04 3.59
N SER A 81 0.02 -8.71 3.89
CA SER A 81 0.86 -9.38 2.90
C SER A 81 1.39 -10.71 3.41
N GLY A 82 1.63 -11.63 2.49
CA GLY A 82 2.55 -12.74 2.73
C GLY A 82 4.00 -12.26 2.78
N THR A 83 4.89 -13.13 3.25
CA THR A 83 6.33 -12.89 3.27
C THR A 83 7.06 -13.82 2.32
N ALA A 84 8.11 -13.30 1.69
CA ALA A 84 9.06 -14.04 0.89
C ALA A 84 10.47 -13.54 1.22
N LEU A 85 11.38 -14.45 1.60
CA LEU A 85 12.77 -14.12 1.98
C LEU A 85 12.84 -13.01 3.06
N ASP A 86 12.02 -13.14 4.09
CA ASP A 86 11.91 -12.20 5.21
C ASP A 86 11.49 -10.76 4.83
N PHE A 87 10.90 -10.59 3.65
CA PHE A 87 10.35 -9.34 3.16
C PHE A 87 8.90 -9.53 2.68
N VAL A 88 8.19 -8.47 2.34
CA VAL A 88 6.85 -8.57 1.73
C VAL A 88 6.91 -9.32 0.40
N ASP A 89 5.85 -10.03 0.06
CA ASP A 89 5.80 -10.75 -1.21
C ASP A 89 5.73 -9.80 -2.42
N HIS A 90 5.87 -10.35 -3.63
CA HIS A 90 5.90 -9.58 -4.87
C HIS A 90 4.61 -8.77 -5.13
N ARG A 91 3.44 -9.26 -4.69
CA ARG A 91 2.17 -8.55 -4.85
C ARG A 91 2.16 -7.25 -4.06
N MET A 92 2.56 -7.33 -2.79
CA MET A 92 2.67 -6.16 -1.94
C MET A 92 3.79 -5.23 -2.43
N LYS A 93 4.93 -5.78 -2.87
CA LYS A 93 6.02 -4.98 -3.44
C LYS A 93 5.55 -4.17 -4.65
N ASN A 94 4.75 -4.75 -5.55
CA ASN A 94 4.17 -4.04 -6.69
C ASN A 94 3.29 -2.86 -6.26
N ILE A 95 2.55 -3.00 -5.16
CA ILE A 95 1.73 -1.92 -4.62
C ILE A 95 2.59 -0.80 -4.04
N ILE A 96 3.54 -1.15 -3.18
CA ILE A 96 4.41 -0.19 -2.50
C ILE A 96 5.24 0.63 -3.51
N ASP A 97 5.81 0.00 -4.52
CA ASP A 97 6.62 0.68 -5.53
C ASP A 97 5.79 1.68 -6.37
N ARG A 98 4.50 1.47 -6.47
CA ARG A 98 3.60 2.36 -7.22
C ARG A 98 2.94 3.45 -6.37
N LEU A 99 3.35 3.63 -5.12
CA LEU A 99 2.99 4.80 -4.31
C LEU A 99 3.76 6.07 -4.70
N LEU A 100 4.75 5.97 -5.59
CA LEU A 100 5.53 7.11 -6.10
C LEU A 100 4.71 8.35 -6.52
N PRO A 101 3.50 8.23 -7.13
CA PRO A 101 2.68 9.40 -7.46
C PRO A 101 2.29 10.26 -6.25
N LEU A 102 2.32 9.71 -5.04
CA LEU A 102 1.99 10.43 -3.80
C LEU A 102 3.11 11.38 -3.34
N ALA A 103 4.32 11.18 -3.83
CA ALA A 103 5.47 12.02 -3.56
C ALA A 103 5.85 12.86 -4.80
N THR A 104 6.64 13.90 -4.58
CA THR A 104 7.29 14.63 -5.67
C THR A 104 8.71 14.09 -5.90
N MET A 105 9.35 14.47 -7.00
CA MET A 105 10.76 14.15 -7.25
C MET A 105 11.73 14.96 -6.37
N TYR A 106 11.24 16.02 -5.72
CA TYR A 106 12.06 16.89 -4.89
C TYR A 106 12.37 16.21 -3.54
N ILE A 107 13.56 16.49 -3.04
CA ILE A 107 14.09 15.91 -1.80
C ILE A 107 14.34 17.04 -0.81
N HIS A 108 14.05 16.79 0.47
CA HIS A 108 14.38 17.67 1.57
C HIS A 108 14.97 16.85 2.74
N ILE A 109 15.69 17.54 3.62
CA ILE A 109 16.25 16.94 4.83
C ILE A 109 15.30 17.24 5.99
N VAL A 110 14.81 16.19 6.66
CA VAL A 110 13.99 16.29 7.88
C VAL A 110 14.64 15.42 8.94
N ASP A 111 14.99 16.01 10.05
CA ASP A 111 15.66 15.33 11.18
C ASP A 111 16.89 14.51 10.75
N GLY A 112 17.70 15.07 9.84
CA GLY A 112 18.88 14.41 9.29
C GLY A 112 18.61 13.29 8.28
N GLN A 113 17.34 13.05 7.90
CA GLN A 113 16.94 12.04 6.93
C GLN A 113 16.55 12.69 5.60
N CYS A 114 17.00 12.08 4.51
CA CYS A 114 16.62 12.46 3.17
C CYS A 114 15.23 11.90 2.85
N ARG A 115 14.27 12.77 2.54
CA ARG A 115 12.88 12.39 2.25
C ARG A 115 12.38 13.10 0.99
N HIS A 116 11.47 12.45 0.27
CA HIS A 116 10.73 13.12 -0.80
C HIS A 116 9.74 14.14 -0.22
N VAL A 117 9.63 15.28 -0.89
CA VAL A 117 8.58 16.26 -0.56
C VAL A 117 7.23 15.62 -0.91
N PRO A 118 6.27 15.52 0.03
CA PRO A 118 4.96 14.97 -0.27
C PRO A 118 4.22 15.85 -1.28
N ARG A 119 3.43 15.22 -2.16
CA ARG A 119 2.62 15.94 -3.15
C ARG A 119 1.36 16.53 -2.55
N TYR A 120 0.82 15.89 -1.52
CA TYR A 120 -0.43 16.25 -0.88
C TYR A 120 -0.20 16.61 0.58
N GLU A 121 -0.97 17.58 1.11
CA GLU A 121 -0.87 18.00 2.50
C GLU A 121 -1.24 16.87 3.47
N LYS A 122 -2.26 16.08 3.12
CA LYS A 122 -2.66 14.91 3.90
C LYS A 122 -1.74 13.74 3.56
N SER A 123 -0.98 13.28 4.54
CA SER A 123 -0.28 11.99 4.50
C SER A 123 -0.96 11.01 5.45
N SER A 124 -1.40 9.87 4.96
CA SER A 124 -1.93 8.81 5.81
C SER A 124 -0.78 8.16 6.60
N ALA A 125 -1.03 7.88 7.87
CA ALA A 125 -0.13 7.00 8.62
C ALA A 125 -0.19 5.59 7.99
N SER A 126 0.97 4.97 7.77
CA SER A 126 1.04 3.65 7.16
C SER A 126 1.68 2.64 8.10
N ALA A 127 1.08 1.47 8.19
CA ALA A 127 1.64 0.33 8.89
C ALA A 127 1.60 -0.91 7.98
N CYS A 128 2.64 -1.75 8.03
CA CYS A 128 2.68 -3.00 7.31
C CYS A 128 2.52 -4.16 8.30
N CYS A 129 1.48 -4.96 8.11
CA CYS A 129 1.27 -6.21 8.83
C CYS A 129 1.54 -7.37 7.88
N THR A 130 2.46 -8.25 8.25
CA THR A 130 2.78 -9.43 7.47
C THR A 130 2.27 -10.69 8.15
N ALA A 131 1.53 -11.52 7.42
CA ALA A 131 1.25 -12.89 7.84
C ALA A 131 2.41 -13.77 7.35
N ALA A 132 3.24 -14.24 8.26
CA ALA A 132 4.29 -15.19 7.93
C ALA A 132 3.64 -16.52 7.53
N ARG A 133 3.71 -16.90 6.26
CA ARG A 133 3.50 -18.29 5.88
C ARG A 133 4.72 -19.07 6.37
N ARG A 134 4.55 -19.91 7.38
CA ARG A 134 5.51 -20.99 7.62
C ARG A 134 5.46 -21.89 6.39
N THR A 135 6.39 -21.71 5.46
CA THR A 135 6.69 -22.75 4.50
C THR A 135 7.24 -23.91 5.29
N GLY A 136 6.42 -24.95 5.49
CA GLY A 136 6.90 -26.20 6.06
C GLY A 136 8.05 -26.69 5.17
N ARG A 137 9.24 -26.71 5.71
CA ARG A 137 10.31 -27.57 5.18
C ARG A 137 9.88 -28.99 5.52
N THR A 138 9.43 -29.74 4.51
CA THR A 138 9.48 -31.19 4.54
C THR A 138 10.90 -31.63 4.26
#